data_8f275a3dcc2b8451475560b9e9e92194
#
_entry.id   8f275a3dcc2b8451475560b9e9e92194
#
_cell.length_a   1.000
_cell.length_b   1.000
_cell.length_c   1.000
_cell.angle_alpha   90.00
_cell.angle_beta   90.00
_cell.angle_gamma   90.00
#
_symmetry.space_group_name_H-M   'P 1'
#
loop_
_entity.id
_entity.type
_entity.pdbx_description
1 polymer ?
#
loop_
_entity_poly.entity_id
_entity_poly.type
_entity_poly.pdbx_seq_one_letter_code
_entity_poly.pdbx_strand_id
1 'polypeptide(L)'
;MCIRDRDKDGLIPSLLSAEITARTGKDPGEIYEDLTHELGTPFYARIDAPATPTQKDQLKALTLEKIDMQELAGEEVSQKLIDAPGNGVAFGGLKVATKTSWFAVRPSGTEEIYKLYAESFQSQEHLEQVQKEAQSFLSAVFMNSSAS
;
A
#
# COMPACT_ATOMS: atom_id res chain seq x y z
N MET A 1 22.31 22.19 2.06
CA MET A 1 20.84 22.03 2.22
C MET A 1 20.53 20.57 1.85
N CYS A 2 20.16 19.76 2.81
CA CYS A 2 20.00 18.32 2.59
C CYS A 2 18.63 18.07 1.99
N ILE A 3 18.59 17.57 0.74
CA ILE A 3 17.35 17.21 0.02
C ILE A 3 16.58 16.09 0.76
N ARG A 4 17.21 15.41 1.71
CA ARG A 4 16.63 14.32 2.52
C ARG A 4 15.53 14.73 3.50
N ASP A 5 15.41 16.00 3.82
CA ASP A 5 14.50 16.50 4.86
C ASP A 5 13.11 16.88 4.30
N ARG A 6 12.89 16.69 3.00
CA ARG A 6 11.61 17.02 2.38
C ARG A 6 10.82 15.75 2.11
N ASP A 7 9.88 15.49 2.98
CA ASP A 7 8.93 14.38 2.85
C ASP A 7 8.03 14.55 1.60
N LYS A 8 7.75 15.80 1.20
CA LYS A 8 6.91 16.14 0.04
C LYS A 8 7.46 17.37 -0.66
N ASP A 9 7.89 17.21 -1.88
CA ASP A 9 8.36 18.30 -2.74
C ASP A 9 7.64 18.26 -4.09
N GLY A 10 6.70 19.17 -4.31
CA GLY A 10 5.96 19.26 -5.58
C GLY A 10 6.76 19.92 -6.71
N LEU A 11 7.82 20.67 -6.41
CA LEU A 11 8.59 21.40 -7.41
C LEU A 11 9.48 20.46 -8.24
N ILE A 12 10.15 19.51 -7.60
CA ILE A 12 11.04 18.56 -8.28
C ILE A 12 10.23 17.67 -9.26
N PRO A 13 9.12 17.02 -8.89
CA PRO A 13 8.30 16.28 -9.83
C PRO A 13 7.73 17.14 -10.97
N SER A 14 7.38 18.40 -10.71
CA SER A 14 6.91 19.30 -11.77
C SER A 14 7.99 19.62 -12.80
N LEU A 15 9.22 19.88 -12.35
CA LEU A 15 10.36 20.10 -13.25
C LEU A 15 10.70 18.82 -14.03
N LEU A 16 10.65 17.65 -13.37
CA LEU A 16 10.88 16.36 -14.01
C LEU A 16 9.81 16.08 -15.08
N SER A 17 8.53 16.36 -14.80
CA SER A 17 7.47 16.25 -15.78
C SER A 17 7.72 17.11 -17.01
N ALA A 18 8.13 18.37 -16.82
CA ALA A 18 8.47 19.27 -17.92
C ALA A 18 9.68 18.76 -18.73
N GLU A 19 10.71 18.23 -18.08
CA GLU A 19 11.88 17.65 -18.74
C GLU A 19 11.52 16.41 -19.55
N ILE A 20 10.68 15.51 -18.99
CA ILE A 20 10.19 14.32 -19.68
C ILE A 20 9.45 14.73 -20.96
N THR A 21 8.50 15.65 -20.85
CA THR A 21 7.75 16.15 -22.02
C THR A 21 8.67 16.78 -23.06
N ALA A 22 9.62 17.60 -22.64
CA ALA A 22 10.56 18.24 -23.56
C ALA A 22 11.48 17.25 -24.30
N ARG A 23 11.86 16.15 -23.64
CA ARG A 23 12.74 15.14 -24.23
C ARG A 23 12.02 14.11 -25.10
N THR A 24 10.82 13.73 -24.72
CA THR A 24 10.09 12.62 -25.37
C THR A 24 9.05 13.10 -26.35
N GLY A 25 8.60 14.35 -26.25
CA GLY A 25 7.45 14.87 -26.98
C GLY A 25 6.09 14.34 -26.46
N LYS A 26 6.09 13.53 -25.40
CA LYS A 26 4.92 12.95 -24.76
C LYS A 26 4.76 13.53 -23.37
N ASP A 27 3.53 13.74 -22.94
CA ASP A 27 3.29 14.07 -21.53
C ASP A 27 3.41 12.83 -20.62
N PRO A 28 3.58 12.99 -19.30
CA PRO A 28 3.71 11.86 -18.37
C PRO A 28 2.52 10.90 -18.37
N GLY A 29 1.31 11.38 -18.69
CA GLY A 29 0.11 10.53 -18.81
C GLY A 29 0.23 9.58 -20.00
N GLU A 30 0.64 10.08 -21.18
CA GLU A 30 0.88 9.27 -22.38
C GLU A 30 1.96 8.21 -22.15
N ILE A 31 3.03 8.57 -21.43
CA ILE A 31 4.09 7.63 -21.06
C ILE A 31 3.56 6.57 -20.08
N TYR A 32 2.74 6.97 -19.12
CA TYR A 32 2.11 6.03 -18.19
C TYR A 32 1.19 5.05 -18.92
N GLU A 33 0.41 5.51 -19.92
CA GLU A 33 -0.41 4.63 -20.75
C GLU A 33 0.44 3.62 -21.53
N ASP A 34 1.54 4.04 -22.14
CA ASP A 34 2.49 3.13 -22.80
C ASP A 34 3.00 2.06 -21.83
N LEU A 35 3.37 2.44 -20.59
CA LEU A 35 3.82 1.50 -19.57
C LEU A 35 2.72 0.52 -19.15
N THR A 36 1.47 0.97 -19.02
CA THR A 36 0.36 0.07 -18.66
C THR A 36 0.02 -0.91 -19.78
N HIS A 37 0.27 -0.56 -21.03
CA HIS A 37 0.15 -1.51 -22.14
C HIS A 37 1.20 -2.63 -22.08
N GLU A 38 2.40 -2.33 -21.63
CA GLU A 38 3.50 -3.30 -21.54
C GLU A 38 3.43 -4.12 -20.23
N LEU A 39 3.15 -3.46 -19.10
CA LEU A 39 3.27 -4.03 -17.76
C LEU A 39 1.95 -4.51 -17.15
N GLY A 40 0.84 -4.20 -17.80
CA GLY A 40 -0.52 -4.42 -17.29
C GLY A 40 -1.13 -3.15 -16.68
N THR A 41 -2.44 -3.04 -16.77
CA THR A 41 -3.20 -1.91 -16.21
C THR A 41 -3.49 -2.14 -14.73
N PRO A 42 -2.98 -1.30 -13.82
CA PRO A 42 -3.29 -1.43 -12.39
C PRO A 42 -4.66 -0.83 -12.07
N PHE A 43 -5.42 -1.53 -11.26
CA PHE A 43 -6.58 -1.03 -10.54
C PHE A 43 -6.14 -0.71 -9.13
N TYR A 44 -6.19 0.54 -8.73
CA TYR A 44 -5.66 1.01 -7.45
C TYR A 44 -6.70 1.79 -6.67
N ALA A 45 -6.76 1.56 -5.37
CA ALA A 45 -7.55 2.40 -4.47
C ALA A 45 -6.93 2.49 -3.07
N ARG A 46 -7.29 3.57 -2.36
CA ARG A 46 -6.95 3.80 -0.97
C ARG A 46 -8.23 3.92 -0.14
N ILE A 47 -8.20 3.31 1.04
CA ILE A 47 -9.25 3.44 2.05
C ILE A 47 -8.62 4.09 3.28
N ASP A 48 -9.21 5.19 3.73
CA ASP A 48 -8.91 5.83 5.01
C ASP A 48 -10.04 5.48 5.98
N ALA A 49 -9.73 4.79 7.08
CA ALA A 49 -10.74 4.33 8.03
C ALA A 49 -10.35 4.71 9.47
N PRO A 50 -11.35 5.01 10.34
CA PRO A 50 -11.09 5.37 11.72
C PRO A 50 -10.29 4.29 12.46
N ALA A 51 -9.35 4.70 13.30
CA ALA A 51 -8.58 3.82 14.16
C ALA A 51 -8.25 4.51 15.48
N THR A 52 -8.60 3.86 16.58
CA THR A 52 -8.23 4.33 17.92
C THR A 52 -6.71 4.27 18.13
N PRO A 53 -6.13 5.00 19.10
CA PRO A 53 -4.72 4.88 19.44
C PRO A 53 -4.29 3.42 19.70
N THR A 54 -5.11 2.65 20.41
CA THR A 54 -4.85 1.22 20.66
C THR A 54 -4.76 0.41 19.37
N GLN A 55 -5.68 0.59 18.44
CA GLN A 55 -5.67 -0.09 17.14
C GLN A 55 -4.44 0.30 16.30
N LYS A 56 -4.03 1.57 16.36
CA LYS A 56 -2.81 2.04 15.70
C LYS A 56 -1.56 1.38 16.27
N ASP A 57 -1.50 1.18 17.59
CA ASP A 57 -0.38 0.51 18.24
C ASP A 57 -0.39 -1.00 17.96
N GLN A 58 -1.56 -1.62 17.85
CA GLN A 58 -1.71 -3.00 17.38
C GLN A 58 -1.14 -3.20 15.96
N LEU A 59 -1.42 -2.28 15.04
CA LEU A 59 -0.86 -2.34 13.69
C LEU A 59 0.67 -2.23 13.68
N LYS A 60 1.24 -1.36 14.50
CA LYS A 60 2.70 -1.22 14.63
C LYS A 60 3.37 -2.45 15.27
N ALA A 61 2.64 -3.15 16.15
CA ALA A 61 3.10 -4.33 16.87
C ALA A 61 2.84 -5.64 16.13
N LEU A 62 2.38 -5.59 14.87
CA LEU A 62 2.21 -6.79 14.05
C LEU A 62 3.56 -7.48 13.81
N THR A 63 3.55 -8.79 13.93
CA THR A 63 4.68 -9.66 13.57
C THR A 63 4.24 -10.63 12.48
N LEU A 64 5.18 -11.12 11.68
CA LEU A 64 4.88 -12.07 10.59
C LEU A 64 4.15 -13.32 11.08
N GLU A 65 4.44 -13.78 12.31
CA GLU A 65 3.83 -14.94 12.93
C GLU A 65 2.33 -14.76 13.24
N LYS A 66 1.91 -13.51 13.45
CA LYS A 66 0.49 -13.16 13.72
C LYS A 66 -0.33 -12.96 12.44
N ILE A 67 0.32 -13.03 11.28
CA ILE A 67 -0.34 -12.81 9.99
C ILE A 67 -0.68 -14.18 9.40
N ASP A 68 -1.81 -14.75 9.87
CA ASP A 68 -2.35 -15.99 9.31
C ASP A 68 -3.23 -15.68 8.09
N MET A 69 -2.57 -15.40 6.95
CA MET A 69 -3.22 -15.18 5.66
C MET A 69 -2.43 -15.94 4.61
N GLN A 70 -2.99 -17.04 4.11
CA GLN A 70 -2.35 -17.87 3.08
C GLN A 70 -2.84 -17.54 1.68
N GLU A 71 -4.05 -17.01 1.59
CA GLU A 71 -4.68 -16.58 0.32
C GLU A 71 -5.19 -15.15 0.45
N LEU A 72 -5.24 -14.44 -0.67
CA LEU A 72 -5.81 -13.10 -0.82
C LEU A 72 -6.53 -13.03 -2.16
N ALA A 73 -7.82 -12.77 -2.11
CA ALA A 73 -8.69 -12.69 -3.30
C ALA A 73 -8.57 -13.90 -4.25
N GLY A 74 -8.43 -15.12 -3.68
CA GLY A 74 -8.32 -16.36 -4.44
C GLY A 74 -6.93 -16.69 -4.99
N GLU A 75 -5.91 -15.89 -4.62
CA GLU A 75 -4.52 -16.14 -4.98
C GLU A 75 -3.67 -16.48 -3.75
N GLU A 76 -2.70 -17.37 -3.92
CA GLU A 76 -1.73 -17.68 -2.87
C GLU A 76 -0.88 -16.45 -2.51
N VAL A 77 -0.72 -16.20 -1.21
CA VAL A 77 0.12 -15.12 -0.70
C VAL A 77 1.59 -15.48 -0.93
N SER A 78 2.24 -14.71 -1.78
CA SER A 78 3.66 -14.89 -2.13
C SER A 78 4.61 -14.15 -1.17
N GLN A 79 4.13 -13.08 -0.53
CA GLN A 79 4.98 -12.25 0.33
C GLN A 79 4.18 -11.56 1.43
N LYS A 80 4.77 -11.52 2.64
CA LYS A 80 4.31 -10.74 3.79
C LYS A 80 5.48 -9.91 4.30
N LEU A 81 5.29 -8.60 4.46
CA LEU A 81 6.34 -7.66 4.86
C LEU A 81 5.84 -6.75 5.99
N ILE A 82 6.68 -6.57 6.99
CA ILE A 82 6.53 -5.56 8.06
C ILE A 82 7.69 -4.56 8.04
N ASP A 83 8.78 -4.93 7.38
CA ASP A 83 10.00 -4.13 7.21
C ASP A 83 10.27 -3.87 5.73
N ALA A 84 10.91 -2.75 5.43
CA ALA A 84 11.31 -2.40 4.08
C ALA A 84 12.48 -3.30 3.61
N PRO A 85 12.34 -4.05 2.49
CA PRO A 85 13.36 -5.01 2.06
C PRO A 85 14.73 -4.39 1.78
N GLY A 86 14.75 -3.09 1.40
CA GLY A 86 15.99 -2.43 1.01
C GLY A 86 16.91 -2.02 2.18
N ASN A 87 16.37 -1.81 3.38
CA ASN A 87 17.13 -1.32 4.53
C ASN A 87 16.76 -1.96 5.86
N GLY A 88 15.79 -2.89 5.87
CA GLY A 88 15.34 -3.60 7.09
C GLY A 88 14.64 -2.71 8.12
N VAL A 89 14.22 -1.50 7.73
CA VAL A 89 13.52 -0.59 8.67
C VAL A 89 12.03 -0.91 8.68
N ALA A 90 11.46 -1.09 9.88
CA ALA A 90 10.04 -1.28 10.07
C ALA A 90 9.25 -0.09 9.53
N PHE A 91 8.26 -0.33 8.67
CA PHE A 91 7.39 0.74 8.18
C PHE A 91 6.13 0.94 9.05
N GLY A 92 6.06 0.24 10.19
CA GLY A 92 4.99 0.40 11.19
C GLY A 92 3.63 -0.05 10.69
N GLY A 93 3.59 -1.06 9.86
CA GLY A 93 2.39 -1.61 9.24
C GLY A 93 2.65 -2.98 8.61
N LEU A 94 1.82 -3.36 7.68
CA LEU A 94 1.87 -4.64 6.97
C LEU A 94 1.70 -4.44 5.47
N LYS A 95 2.46 -5.19 4.66
CA LYS A 95 2.17 -5.42 3.25
C LYS A 95 2.00 -6.92 3.01
N VAL A 96 0.96 -7.30 2.28
CA VAL A 96 0.71 -8.65 1.77
C VAL A 96 0.62 -8.58 0.26
N ALA A 97 1.28 -9.48 -0.43
CA ALA A 97 1.28 -9.53 -1.89
C ALA A 97 1.05 -10.96 -2.39
N THR A 98 0.34 -11.04 -3.50
CA THR A 98 0.17 -12.23 -4.33
C THR A 98 0.94 -12.08 -5.65
N LYS A 99 0.61 -12.86 -6.64
CA LYS A 99 1.19 -12.72 -7.98
C LYS A 99 0.67 -11.49 -8.72
N THR A 100 -0.62 -11.14 -8.58
CA THR A 100 -1.27 -10.09 -9.37
C THR A 100 -1.90 -8.99 -8.51
N SER A 101 -1.80 -9.08 -7.20
CA SER A 101 -2.38 -8.08 -6.30
C SER A 101 -1.56 -7.88 -5.03
N TRP A 102 -1.82 -6.79 -4.34
CA TRP A 102 -1.27 -6.55 -3.02
C TRP A 102 -2.16 -5.57 -2.24
N PHE A 103 -2.05 -5.63 -0.92
CA PHE A 103 -2.45 -4.53 -0.07
C PHE A 103 -1.34 -4.14 0.91
N ALA A 104 -1.36 -2.90 1.34
CA ALA A 104 -0.54 -2.41 2.43
C ALA A 104 -1.38 -1.57 3.39
N VAL A 105 -1.16 -1.74 4.67
CA VAL A 105 -1.84 -0.98 5.71
C VAL A 105 -0.84 -0.34 6.66
N ARG A 106 -1.10 0.90 7.04
CA ARG A 106 -0.33 1.59 8.07
C ARG A 106 -1.19 2.57 8.87
N PRO A 107 -0.89 2.79 10.15
CA PRO A 107 -1.53 3.85 10.92
C PRO A 107 -1.09 5.23 10.42
N SER A 108 -1.97 6.22 10.50
CA SER A 108 -1.60 7.63 10.29
C SER A 108 -0.80 8.14 11.48
N GLY A 109 0.26 8.90 11.22
CA GLY A 109 1.06 9.53 12.27
C GLY A 109 0.36 10.70 12.96
N THR A 110 -0.54 11.39 12.25
CA THR A 110 -1.14 12.66 12.68
C THR A 110 -2.65 12.62 12.89
N GLU A 111 -3.32 11.58 12.39
CA GLU A 111 -4.78 11.44 12.39
C GLU A 111 -5.20 10.14 13.09
N GLU A 112 -6.43 10.06 13.58
CA GLU A 112 -7.00 8.85 14.18
C GLU A 112 -7.60 7.93 13.12
N ILE A 113 -6.77 7.56 12.15
CA ILE A 113 -7.12 6.65 11.04
C ILE A 113 -5.99 5.67 10.77
N TYR A 114 -6.32 4.56 10.10
CA TYR A 114 -5.37 3.80 9.32
C TYR A 114 -5.61 4.03 7.82
N LYS A 115 -4.57 3.82 7.02
CA LYS A 115 -4.61 3.93 5.57
C LYS A 115 -4.33 2.55 4.98
N LEU A 116 -5.30 2.05 4.21
CA LEU A 116 -5.20 0.82 3.45
C LEU A 116 -5.02 1.16 1.97
N TYR A 117 -3.93 0.74 1.41
CA TYR A 117 -3.62 0.84 -0.01
C TYR A 117 -3.80 -0.54 -0.64
N ALA A 118 -4.44 -0.64 -1.78
CA ALA A 118 -4.61 -1.89 -2.50
C ALA A 118 -4.47 -1.69 -4.00
N GLU A 119 -3.94 -2.69 -4.67
CA GLU A 119 -3.78 -2.72 -6.12
C GLU A 119 -4.01 -4.13 -6.65
N SER A 120 -4.63 -4.19 -7.82
CA SER A 120 -4.83 -5.42 -8.58
C SER A 120 -4.51 -5.18 -10.05
N PHE A 121 -3.89 -6.15 -10.70
CA PHE A 121 -3.66 -6.19 -12.15
C PHE A 121 -4.67 -7.06 -12.89
N GLN A 122 -5.76 -7.48 -12.24
CA GLN A 122 -6.80 -8.30 -12.87
C GLN A 122 -8.03 -7.47 -13.28
N SER A 123 -8.75 -6.93 -12.29
CA SER A 123 -9.96 -6.14 -12.53
C SER A 123 -10.31 -5.26 -11.33
N GLN A 124 -11.29 -4.39 -11.52
CA GLN A 124 -11.86 -3.57 -10.45
C GLN A 124 -12.55 -4.44 -9.39
N GLU A 125 -13.28 -5.48 -9.79
CA GLU A 125 -13.95 -6.41 -8.88
C GLU A 125 -12.94 -7.19 -8.03
N HIS A 126 -11.82 -7.58 -8.63
CA HIS A 126 -10.73 -8.24 -7.90
C HIS A 126 -10.08 -7.29 -6.88
N LEU A 127 -9.87 -6.01 -7.23
CA LEU A 127 -9.41 -5.00 -6.28
C LEU A 127 -10.36 -4.86 -5.09
N GLU A 128 -11.68 -4.80 -5.33
CA GLU A 128 -12.69 -4.70 -4.27
C GLU A 128 -12.67 -5.94 -3.35
N GLN A 129 -12.43 -7.12 -3.91
CA GLN A 129 -12.25 -8.33 -3.10
C GLN A 129 -10.98 -8.25 -2.24
N VAL A 130 -9.85 -7.82 -2.79
CA VAL A 130 -8.61 -7.59 -2.04
C VAL A 130 -8.85 -6.64 -0.88
N GLN A 131 -9.55 -5.53 -1.11
CA GLN A 131 -9.86 -4.55 -0.07
C GLN A 131 -10.75 -5.13 1.02
N LYS A 132 -11.80 -5.86 0.65
CA LYS A 132 -12.73 -6.49 1.59
C LYS A 132 -12.03 -7.52 2.49
N GLU A 133 -11.18 -8.35 1.92
CA GLU A 133 -10.43 -9.36 2.67
C GLU A 133 -9.39 -8.72 3.59
N ALA A 134 -8.70 -7.68 3.12
CA ALA A 134 -7.78 -6.89 3.94
C ALA A 134 -8.50 -6.23 5.13
N GLN A 135 -9.68 -5.63 4.93
CA GLN A 135 -10.46 -5.05 6.01
C GLN A 135 -10.98 -6.11 7.00
N SER A 136 -11.37 -7.29 6.51
CA SER A 136 -11.78 -8.41 7.36
C SER A 136 -10.64 -8.90 8.25
N PHE A 137 -9.43 -9.03 7.68
CA PHE A 137 -8.22 -9.35 8.42
C PHE A 137 -7.92 -8.31 9.52
N LEU A 138 -7.98 -7.02 9.18
CA LEU A 138 -7.75 -5.95 10.16
C LEU A 138 -8.78 -5.95 11.29
N SER A 139 -10.03 -6.22 10.97
CA SER A 139 -11.10 -6.34 11.98
C SER A 139 -10.80 -7.48 12.96
N ALA A 140 -10.32 -8.62 12.49
CA ALA A 140 -9.91 -9.73 13.34
C ALA A 140 -8.69 -9.38 14.22
N VAL A 141 -7.70 -8.67 13.67
CA VAL A 141 -6.55 -8.18 14.44
C VAL A 141 -6.98 -7.27 15.58
N PHE A 142 -7.92 -6.35 15.32
CA PHE A 142 -8.40 -5.40 16.32
C PHE A 142 -9.28 -6.05 17.40
N MET A 143 -10.01 -7.12 17.07
CA MET A 143 -10.85 -7.86 18.04
C MET A 143 -10.02 -8.75 18.97
N ASN A 144 -9.02 -9.44 18.46
CA ASN A 144 -8.26 -10.44 19.24
C ASN A 144 -7.39 -9.83 20.35
N SER A 145 -7.12 -8.54 20.32
CA SER A 145 -6.34 -7.85 21.35
C SER A 145 -7.20 -7.22 22.47
N SER A 146 -8.53 -7.30 22.37
CA SER A 146 -9.43 -6.84 23.43
C SER A 146 -9.70 -7.90 24.52
N ALA A 147 -9.07 -9.08 24.38
CA ALA A 147 -9.28 -10.25 25.24
C ALA A 147 -8.06 -10.59 26.14
N SER A 148 -7.12 -9.67 26.32
CA SER A 148 -5.95 -9.86 27.20
C SER A 148 -5.85 -8.80 28.27
#